data_bcef8ab2bae2ef7daec8272ded18467d
#
_entry.id   bcef8ab2bae2ef7daec8272ded18467d
#
_cell.length_a   1.000
_cell.length_b   1.000
_cell.length_c   1.000
_cell.angle_alpha   90.00
_cell.angle_beta   90.00
_cell.angle_gamma   90.00
#
_symmetry.space_group_name_H-M   'P 1'
#
loop_
_entity.id
_entity.type
_entity.pdbx_description
1 polymer ?
#
loop_
_entity_poly.entity_id
_entity_poly.type
_entity_poly.pdbx_seq_one_letter_code
_entity_poly.pdbx_strand_id
1 'polypeptide(L)'
;EIGNTGHRPGIKGGYFPVNPIDDGQDIRSEMLSTMKRLGMSVDKHHHEVASCQHELGLIFSSLTKQGDELQKYKYVIHNVAQAYGKSATFMPKPIAGDNGTGMHCNMSIWKDGKPLFAGDKYADLSDEALWFIGGILKHAKSLNAFTNPSTNSYKRLIPGFEAPVLRAYSARNRSGCVRIPWTESPK
;
A
#
# COMPACT_ATOMS: atom_id res chain seq x y z
N GLU A 1 -12.60 -26.85 20.78
CA GLU A 1 -12.51 -27.42 19.44
C GLU A 1 -11.94 -26.38 18.50
N ILE A 2 -10.81 -26.70 17.91
CA ILE A 2 -10.34 -25.93 16.74
C ILE A 2 -11.29 -26.34 15.63
N GLY A 3 -12.28 -25.48 15.35
CA GLY A 3 -13.25 -25.72 14.29
C GLY A 3 -12.53 -25.95 12.96
N ASN A 4 -13.09 -26.81 12.13
CA ASN A 4 -12.63 -26.96 10.76
C ASN A 4 -12.76 -25.62 10.03
N THR A 5 -11.63 -25.03 9.67
CA THR A 5 -11.60 -23.74 8.95
C THR A 5 -11.90 -23.91 7.46
N GLY A 6 -11.99 -25.15 6.98
CA GLY A 6 -12.23 -25.48 5.57
C GLY A 6 -11.19 -24.82 4.66
N HIS A 7 -11.65 -24.13 3.63
CA HIS A 7 -10.80 -23.40 2.69
C HIS A 7 -10.52 -21.95 3.10
N ARG A 8 -10.87 -21.56 4.33
CA ARG A 8 -10.64 -20.19 4.80
C ARG A 8 -9.16 -20.00 5.08
N PRO A 9 -8.54 -18.90 4.60
CA PRO A 9 -7.18 -18.58 5.00
C PRO A 9 -7.16 -18.36 6.51
N GLY A 10 -6.24 -19.01 7.20
CA GLY A 10 -5.96 -18.75 8.61
C GLY A 10 -5.32 -17.39 8.81
N ILE A 11 -5.22 -16.95 10.07
CA ILE A 11 -4.43 -15.77 10.42
C ILE A 11 -3.01 -15.96 9.89
N LYS A 12 -2.52 -15.02 9.07
CA LYS A 12 -1.26 -15.08 8.34
C LYS A 12 -1.14 -16.30 7.40
N GLY A 13 -2.27 -16.83 6.96
CA GLY A 13 -2.34 -18.05 6.15
C GLY A 13 -2.11 -17.87 4.66
N GLY A 14 -1.84 -16.67 4.19
CA GLY A 14 -1.66 -16.51 2.75
C GLY A 14 -1.24 -15.13 2.30
N TYR A 15 -0.12 -15.08 1.59
CA TYR A 15 0.28 -13.96 0.76
C TYR A 15 0.27 -14.45 -0.69
N PHE A 16 -0.54 -13.84 -1.54
CA PHE A 16 -0.78 -14.31 -2.91
C PHE A 16 -1.33 -15.75 -3.00
N PRO A 17 -2.28 -16.19 -2.17
CA PRO A 17 -2.92 -17.47 -2.39
C PRO A 17 -3.72 -17.46 -3.70
N VAL A 18 -3.99 -18.64 -4.21
CA VAL A 18 -4.87 -18.84 -5.37
C VAL A 18 -6.12 -19.59 -4.94
N ASN A 19 -7.17 -19.57 -5.76
CA ASN A 19 -8.39 -20.33 -5.52
C ASN A 19 -8.07 -21.84 -5.35
N PRO A 20 -8.73 -22.55 -4.47
CA PRO A 20 -9.91 -22.18 -3.67
C PRO A 20 -9.57 -21.49 -2.33
N ILE A 21 -8.30 -21.32 -1.99
CA ILE A 21 -7.88 -20.70 -0.72
C ILE A 21 -8.20 -19.19 -0.73
N ASP A 22 -7.99 -18.52 -1.86
CA ASP A 22 -8.37 -17.13 -2.06
C ASP A 22 -9.86 -17.01 -2.40
N ASP A 23 -10.68 -16.79 -1.40
CA ASP A 23 -12.13 -16.59 -1.55
C ASP A 23 -12.53 -15.15 -1.91
N GLY A 24 -11.56 -14.25 -2.02
CA GLY A 24 -11.78 -12.83 -2.31
C GLY A 24 -11.48 -12.42 -3.75
N GLN A 25 -11.12 -13.34 -4.63
CA GLN A 25 -10.72 -13.00 -6.00
C GLN A 25 -11.85 -12.33 -6.79
N ASP A 26 -13.08 -12.84 -6.70
CA ASP A 26 -14.22 -12.32 -7.47
C ASP A 26 -14.58 -10.90 -7.07
N ILE A 27 -14.64 -10.62 -5.78
CA ILE A 27 -14.96 -9.27 -5.29
C ILE A 27 -13.86 -8.27 -5.67
N ARG A 28 -12.57 -8.64 -5.59
CA ARG A 28 -11.49 -7.76 -6.04
C ARG A 28 -11.51 -7.54 -7.54
N SER A 29 -11.82 -8.57 -8.32
CA SER A 29 -11.96 -8.46 -9.77
C SER A 29 -13.09 -7.51 -10.16
N GLU A 30 -14.24 -7.57 -9.48
CA GLU A 30 -15.34 -6.63 -9.68
C GLU A 30 -14.97 -5.20 -9.29
N MET A 31 -14.22 -5.02 -8.18
CA MET A 31 -13.69 -3.70 -7.80
C MET A 31 -12.81 -3.11 -8.91
N LEU A 32 -11.82 -3.85 -9.41
CA LEU A 32 -10.95 -3.37 -10.48
C LEU A 32 -11.71 -3.13 -11.79
N SER A 33 -12.62 -4.01 -12.16
CA SER A 33 -13.45 -3.85 -13.36
C SER A 33 -14.32 -2.60 -13.29
N THR A 34 -14.89 -2.31 -12.13
CA THR A 34 -15.67 -1.11 -11.88
C THR A 34 -14.82 0.16 -11.95
N MET A 35 -13.63 0.15 -11.32
CA MET A 35 -12.67 1.25 -11.43
C MET A 35 -12.27 1.52 -12.88
N LYS A 36 -11.99 0.46 -13.64
CA LYS A 36 -11.65 0.57 -15.07
C LYS A 36 -12.79 1.17 -15.89
N ARG A 37 -14.05 0.77 -15.64
CA ARG A 37 -15.24 1.38 -16.28
C ARG A 37 -15.41 2.86 -15.95
N LEU A 38 -14.92 3.30 -14.78
CA LEU A 38 -14.88 4.72 -14.37
C LEU A 38 -13.67 5.49 -14.92
N GLY A 39 -12.89 4.88 -15.81
CA GLY A 39 -11.73 5.51 -16.45
C GLY A 39 -10.47 5.56 -15.58
N MET A 40 -10.44 4.82 -14.47
CA MET A 40 -9.25 4.71 -13.64
C MET A 40 -8.24 3.75 -14.25
N SER A 41 -6.95 4.05 -14.09
CA SER A 41 -5.86 3.17 -14.48
C SER A 41 -5.50 2.25 -13.32
N VAL A 42 -5.85 0.97 -13.46
CA VAL A 42 -5.63 -0.06 -12.43
C VAL A 42 -4.58 -1.06 -12.89
N ASP A 43 -3.85 -1.64 -11.95
CA ASP A 43 -2.78 -2.60 -12.20
C ASP A 43 -3.24 -4.03 -11.88
N LYS A 44 -3.13 -4.43 -10.65
CA LYS A 44 -3.35 -5.80 -10.18
C LYS A 44 -4.08 -5.83 -8.84
N HIS A 45 -4.50 -7.02 -8.44
CA HIS A 45 -5.00 -7.24 -7.10
C HIS A 45 -4.50 -8.58 -6.55
N HIS A 46 -4.43 -8.70 -5.25
CA HIS A 46 -4.13 -9.95 -4.57
C HIS A 46 -4.66 -9.95 -3.12
N HIS A 47 -4.70 -11.13 -2.52
CA HIS A 47 -4.90 -11.28 -1.09
C HIS A 47 -3.58 -10.97 -0.37
N GLU A 48 -3.63 -10.16 0.67
CA GLU A 48 -2.50 -9.78 1.51
C GLU A 48 -2.29 -10.75 2.68
N VAL A 49 -1.28 -10.47 3.53
CA VAL A 49 -0.84 -11.37 4.60
C VAL A 49 -1.89 -11.56 5.69
N ALA A 50 -2.61 -10.49 6.07
CA ALA A 50 -3.61 -10.57 7.13
C ALA A 50 -4.89 -11.25 6.65
N SER A 51 -5.64 -11.81 7.60
CA SER A 51 -6.95 -12.41 7.33
C SER A 51 -7.87 -11.41 6.66
N CYS A 52 -8.47 -11.78 5.53
CA CYS A 52 -9.37 -10.93 4.74
C CYS A 52 -8.76 -9.57 4.32
N GLN A 53 -7.44 -9.47 4.24
CA GLN A 53 -6.76 -8.28 3.74
C GLN A 53 -6.56 -8.40 2.24
N HIS A 54 -6.92 -7.35 1.52
CA HIS A 54 -6.83 -7.28 0.07
C HIS A 54 -6.02 -6.06 -0.35
N GLU A 55 -5.23 -6.20 -1.40
CA GLU A 55 -4.53 -5.10 -2.05
C GLU A 55 -4.98 -4.96 -3.50
N LEU A 56 -5.23 -3.73 -3.90
CA LEU A 56 -5.51 -3.35 -5.28
C LEU A 56 -4.55 -2.23 -5.69
N GLY A 57 -3.82 -2.44 -6.77
CA GLY A 57 -2.82 -1.50 -7.29
C GLY A 57 -3.41 -0.51 -8.28
N LEU A 58 -2.97 0.74 -8.18
CA LEU A 58 -3.23 1.78 -9.18
C LEU A 58 -1.96 2.02 -9.99
N ILE A 59 -2.11 2.27 -11.29
CA ILE A 59 -1.01 2.71 -12.15
C ILE A 59 -0.67 4.16 -11.78
N PHE A 60 0.61 4.50 -11.77
CA PHE A 60 1.07 5.83 -11.41
C PHE A 60 0.48 6.92 -12.32
N SER A 61 0.30 8.10 -11.76
CA SER A 61 -0.12 9.30 -12.49
C SER A 61 0.40 10.55 -11.78
N SER A 62 -0.01 11.74 -12.24
CA SER A 62 0.36 12.98 -11.54
C SER A 62 -0.20 13.01 -10.12
N LEU A 63 0.48 13.72 -9.23
CA LEU A 63 0.12 13.82 -7.80
C LEU A 63 -1.35 14.19 -7.59
N THR A 64 -1.84 15.23 -8.27
CA THR A 64 -3.23 15.69 -8.15
C THR A 64 -4.22 14.63 -8.63
N LYS A 65 -3.96 14.06 -9.82
CA LYS A 65 -4.81 13.01 -10.37
C LYS A 65 -4.87 11.79 -9.45
N GLN A 66 -3.73 11.38 -8.88
CA GLN A 66 -3.69 10.25 -7.97
C GLN A 66 -4.46 10.51 -6.66
N GLY A 67 -4.47 11.74 -6.19
CA GLY A 67 -5.31 12.15 -5.06
C GLY A 67 -6.81 12.00 -5.36
N ASP A 68 -7.25 12.45 -6.53
CA ASP A 68 -8.65 12.30 -6.98
C ASP A 68 -9.03 10.82 -7.21
N GLU A 69 -8.14 10.06 -7.84
CA GLU A 69 -8.33 8.62 -8.07
C GLU A 69 -8.48 7.85 -6.74
N LEU A 70 -7.74 8.24 -5.70
CA LEU A 70 -7.85 7.61 -4.38
C LEU A 70 -9.24 7.79 -3.75
N GLN A 71 -9.91 8.93 -3.96
CA GLN A 71 -11.26 9.13 -3.46
C GLN A 71 -12.26 8.21 -4.18
N LYS A 72 -12.16 8.12 -5.50
CA LYS A 72 -12.96 7.18 -6.32
C LYS A 72 -12.70 5.73 -5.92
N TYR A 73 -11.43 5.36 -5.72
CA TYR A 73 -10.99 4.04 -5.27
C TYR A 73 -11.71 3.61 -3.98
N LYS A 74 -11.69 4.45 -2.96
CA LYS A 74 -12.37 4.16 -1.69
C LYS A 74 -13.87 4.02 -1.88
N TYR A 75 -14.48 4.91 -2.65
CA TYR A 75 -15.91 4.88 -2.95
C TYR A 75 -16.31 3.57 -3.65
N VAL A 76 -15.58 3.16 -4.67
CA VAL A 76 -15.85 1.91 -5.40
C VAL A 76 -15.73 0.70 -4.49
N ILE A 77 -14.67 0.62 -3.70
CA ILE A 77 -14.44 -0.51 -2.79
C ILE A 77 -15.58 -0.66 -1.79
N HIS A 78 -16.02 0.42 -1.16
CA HIS A 78 -17.14 0.38 -0.22
C HIS A 78 -18.44 -0.09 -0.88
N ASN A 79 -18.76 0.44 -2.07
CA ASN A 79 -19.99 0.09 -2.76
C ASN A 79 -19.99 -1.34 -3.31
N VAL A 80 -18.89 -1.79 -3.88
CA VAL A 80 -18.78 -3.18 -4.36
C VAL A 80 -18.83 -4.14 -3.18
N ALA A 81 -18.13 -3.85 -2.07
CA ALA A 81 -18.21 -4.68 -0.87
C ALA A 81 -19.66 -4.80 -0.37
N GLN A 82 -20.40 -3.70 -0.32
CA GLN A 82 -21.80 -3.70 0.07
C GLN A 82 -22.65 -4.56 -0.87
N ALA A 83 -22.45 -4.48 -2.18
CA ALA A 83 -23.18 -5.29 -3.17
C ALA A 83 -22.95 -6.80 -2.97
N TYR A 84 -21.79 -7.18 -2.43
CA TYR A 84 -21.46 -8.56 -2.05
C TYR A 84 -21.91 -8.95 -0.63
N GLY A 85 -22.71 -8.11 0.04
CA GLY A 85 -23.14 -8.36 1.42
C GLY A 85 -21.99 -8.29 2.43
N LYS A 86 -20.92 -7.57 2.11
CA LYS A 86 -19.72 -7.42 2.93
C LYS A 86 -19.49 -5.94 3.27
N SER A 87 -18.58 -5.68 4.18
CA SER A 87 -18.06 -4.35 4.46
C SER A 87 -16.55 -4.29 4.20
N ALA A 88 -16.06 -3.11 3.84
CA ALA A 88 -14.63 -2.85 3.69
C ALA A 88 -14.19 -1.75 4.65
N THR A 89 -12.94 -1.82 5.09
CA THR A 89 -12.33 -0.80 5.95
C THR A 89 -10.90 -0.49 5.48
N PHE A 90 -10.51 0.76 5.60
CA PHE A 90 -9.14 1.24 5.40
C PHE A 90 -8.44 1.53 6.74
N MET A 91 -8.95 0.97 7.81
CA MET A 91 -8.40 1.13 9.15
C MET A 91 -6.97 0.59 9.21
N PRO A 92 -5.99 1.33 9.74
CA PRO A 92 -4.58 0.91 9.76
C PRO A 92 -4.32 -0.40 10.51
N LYS A 93 -5.06 -0.67 11.58
CA LYS A 93 -4.95 -1.91 12.38
C LYS A 93 -6.35 -2.41 12.76
N PRO A 94 -7.06 -3.06 11.83
CA PRO A 94 -8.44 -3.51 12.10
C PRO A 94 -8.50 -4.71 13.03
N ILE A 95 -7.50 -5.58 13.02
CA ILE A 95 -7.45 -6.82 13.80
C ILE A 95 -6.23 -6.80 14.72
N ALA A 96 -6.44 -6.95 16.01
CA ALA A 96 -5.34 -7.08 16.97
C ALA A 96 -4.61 -8.43 16.74
N GLY A 97 -3.28 -8.41 16.80
CA GLY A 97 -2.47 -9.62 16.60
C GLY A 97 -2.26 -10.03 15.12
N ASP A 98 -2.91 -9.36 14.17
CA ASP A 98 -2.71 -9.59 12.74
C ASP A 98 -1.99 -8.41 12.05
N ASN A 99 -1.61 -8.54 10.79
CA ASN A 99 -0.95 -7.46 10.05
C ASN A 99 -1.92 -6.27 9.85
N GLY A 100 -1.34 -5.08 9.73
CA GLY A 100 -2.08 -3.85 9.47
C GLY A 100 -2.09 -3.46 8.00
N THR A 101 -2.87 -2.44 7.68
CA THR A 101 -2.99 -1.86 6.34
C THR A 101 -2.16 -0.59 6.23
N GLY A 102 -1.36 -0.48 5.18
CA GLY A 102 -0.60 0.73 4.86
C GLY A 102 -0.63 1.01 3.37
N MET A 103 -0.99 2.22 3.01
CA MET A 103 -0.92 2.68 1.63
C MET A 103 0.50 3.17 1.33
N HIS A 104 1.20 2.49 0.45
CA HIS A 104 2.52 2.92 -0.01
C HIS A 104 2.38 4.01 -1.07
N CYS A 105 3.09 5.13 -0.88
CA CYS A 105 3.21 6.19 -1.88
C CYS A 105 4.56 6.05 -2.59
N ASN A 106 4.54 5.53 -3.81
CA ASN A 106 5.73 5.52 -4.67
C ASN A 106 5.81 6.86 -5.40
N MET A 107 6.95 7.53 -5.32
CA MET A 107 7.14 8.88 -5.85
C MET A 107 8.38 8.95 -6.73
N SER A 108 8.29 9.67 -7.83
CA SER A 108 9.41 10.10 -8.65
C SER A 108 9.18 11.54 -9.12
N ILE A 109 10.26 12.29 -9.35
CA ILE A 109 10.19 13.66 -9.87
C ILE A 109 10.86 13.68 -11.22
N TRP A 110 10.20 14.32 -12.19
CA TRP A 110 10.65 14.42 -13.55
C TRP A 110 10.72 15.89 -13.99
N LYS A 111 11.75 16.22 -14.75
CA LYS A 111 11.90 17.54 -15.38
C LYS A 111 12.38 17.35 -16.81
N ASP A 112 11.69 17.97 -17.76
CA ASP A 112 12.02 17.90 -19.19
C ASP A 112 12.23 16.46 -19.70
N GLY A 113 11.36 15.53 -19.26
CA GLY A 113 11.41 14.12 -19.64
C GLY A 113 12.53 13.30 -18.97
N LYS A 114 13.25 13.87 -18.00
CA LYS A 114 14.34 13.19 -17.30
C LYS A 114 13.98 12.93 -15.83
N PRO A 115 14.22 11.70 -15.30
CA PRO A 115 14.02 11.41 -13.90
C PRO A 115 15.08 12.11 -13.05
N LEU A 116 14.67 12.92 -12.09
CA LEU A 116 15.59 13.65 -11.21
C LEU A 116 16.16 12.78 -10.10
N PHE A 117 15.55 11.62 -9.80
CA PHE A 117 16.03 10.75 -8.74
C PHE A 117 17.11 9.76 -9.16
N ALA A 118 17.31 9.56 -10.47
CA ALA A 118 18.37 8.72 -10.99
C ALA A 118 19.75 9.37 -10.84
N GLY A 119 20.74 8.62 -10.38
CA GLY A 119 22.11 9.13 -10.19
C GLY A 119 23.12 8.03 -9.92
N ASP A 120 24.24 8.41 -9.31
CA ASP A 120 25.39 7.55 -9.07
C ASP A 120 25.71 7.37 -7.57
N LYS A 121 24.84 7.86 -6.67
CA LYS A 121 25.02 7.73 -5.22
C LYS A 121 24.38 6.44 -4.70
N TYR A 122 24.20 6.37 -3.38
CA TYR A 122 23.61 5.21 -2.71
C TYR A 122 22.32 4.74 -3.39
N ALA A 123 22.32 3.47 -3.74
CA ALA A 123 21.19 2.79 -4.40
C ALA A 123 20.79 3.44 -5.74
N ASP A 124 21.78 3.94 -6.52
CA ASP A 124 21.61 4.59 -7.83
C ASP A 124 20.75 5.86 -7.78
N LEU A 125 20.79 6.56 -6.66
CA LEU A 125 20.09 7.84 -6.47
C LEU A 125 20.98 9.03 -6.81
N SER A 126 20.32 10.14 -7.17
CA SER A 126 20.95 11.47 -7.30
C SER A 126 21.06 12.17 -5.94
N ASP A 127 21.78 13.28 -5.89
CA ASP A 127 21.81 14.15 -4.71
C ASP A 127 20.41 14.75 -4.42
N GLU A 128 19.65 15.11 -5.47
CA GLU A 128 18.27 15.60 -5.34
C GLU A 128 17.36 14.57 -4.66
N ALA A 129 17.49 13.30 -5.01
CA ALA A 129 16.76 12.22 -4.35
C ALA A 129 17.12 12.09 -2.87
N LEU A 130 18.41 12.17 -2.55
CA LEU A 130 18.88 12.10 -1.17
C LEU A 130 18.41 13.31 -0.36
N TRP A 131 18.40 14.51 -0.94
CA TRP A 131 17.85 15.71 -0.28
C TRP A 131 16.36 15.60 -0.06
N PHE A 132 15.61 15.08 -1.05
CA PHE A 132 14.18 14.82 -0.92
C PHE A 132 13.89 13.84 0.23
N ILE A 133 14.62 12.73 0.32
CA ILE A 133 14.53 11.77 1.42
C ILE A 133 14.88 12.44 2.75
N GLY A 134 15.95 13.23 2.78
CA GLY A 134 16.34 14.01 3.96
C GLY A 134 15.23 14.94 4.44
N GLY A 135 14.53 15.59 3.50
CA GLY A 135 13.36 16.43 3.78
C GLY A 135 12.21 15.66 4.42
N ILE A 136 11.87 14.48 3.86
CA ILE A 136 10.85 13.59 4.44
C ILE A 136 11.22 13.19 5.86
N LEU A 137 12.45 12.74 6.09
CA LEU A 137 12.92 12.31 7.41
C LEU A 137 12.95 13.46 8.42
N LYS A 138 13.37 14.64 7.99
CA LYS A 138 13.38 15.86 8.83
C LYS A 138 11.96 16.21 9.29
N HIS A 139 10.99 16.14 8.39
CA HIS A 139 9.61 16.53 8.65
C HIS A 139 8.68 15.35 9.00
N ALA A 140 9.21 14.15 9.20
CA ALA A 140 8.42 12.93 9.44
C ALA A 140 7.41 13.06 10.59
N LYS A 141 7.77 13.75 11.68
CA LYS A 141 6.85 13.98 12.81
C LYS A 141 5.65 14.83 12.42
N SER A 142 5.87 15.89 11.64
CA SER A 142 4.80 16.77 11.16
C SER A 142 3.94 16.08 10.10
N LEU A 143 4.56 15.28 9.23
CA LEU A 143 3.85 14.48 8.22
C LEU A 143 2.88 13.50 8.87
N ASN A 144 3.23 12.92 10.02
CA ASN A 144 2.35 11.98 10.74
C ASN A 144 0.99 12.58 11.13
N ALA A 145 0.88 13.90 11.27
CA ALA A 145 -0.42 14.54 11.51
C ALA A 145 -1.42 14.30 10.37
N PHE A 146 -0.91 14.09 9.15
CA PHE A 146 -1.71 13.84 7.96
C PHE A 146 -1.73 12.36 7.56
N THR A 147 -0.58 11.68 7.63
CA THR A 147 -0.45 10.31 7.16
C THR A 147 -0.87 9.28 8.20
N ASN A 148 -0.83 9.62 9.49
CA ASN A 148 -1.21 8.76 10.61
C ASN A 148 -2.10 9.52 11.61
N PRO A 149 -3.31 9.99 11.19
CA PRO A 149 -4.08 10.97 11.96
C PRO A 149 -4.88 10.37 13.12
N SER A 150 -4.96 9.05 13.25
CA SER A 150 -5.78 8.39 14.27
C SER A 150 -4.93 7.63 15.28
N THR A 151 -5.50 7.37 16.46
CA THR A 151 -4.88 6.49 17.46
C THR A 151 -4.67 5.08 16.93
N ASN A 152 -5.55 4.60 16.04
CA ASN A 152 -5.40 3.30 15.40
C ASN A 152 -4.18 3.26 14.46
N SER A 153 -3.80 4.37 13.84
CA SER A 153 -2.58 4.46 13.02
C SER A 153 -1.33 4.02 13.79
N TYR A 154 -1.22 4.42 15.05
CA TYR A 154 -0.07 4.06 15.90
C TYR A 154 -0.13 2.63 16.45
N LYS A 155 -1.30 2.03 16.49
CA LYS A 155 -1.44 0.58 16.78
C LYS A 155 -0.86 -0.29 15.67
N ARG A 156 -0.79 0.23 14.44
CA ARG A 156 -0.12 -0.43 13.32
C ARG A 156 1.40 -0.33 13.40
N LEU A 157 1.95 0.77 13.89
CA LEU A 157 3.38 1.06 13.87
C LEU A 157 4.14 0.35 15.00
N ILE A 158 4.07 -0.97 15.02
CA ILE A 158 4.73 -1.84 15.99
C ILE A 158 5.64 -2.86 15.27
N PRO A 159 6.77 -3.27 15.87
CA PRO A 159 7.65 -4.28 15.30
C PRO A 159 6.96 -5.63 15.07
N GLY A 160 7.42 -6.38 14.07
CA GLY A 160 6.96 -7.75 13.79
C GLY A 160 5.71 -7.88 12.90
N PHE A 161 5.12 -6.77 12.45
CA PHE A 161 3.92 -6.74 11.60
C PHE A 161 4.13 -5.99 10.29
N GLU A 162 5.35 -5.99 9.75
CA GLU A 162 5.72 -5.35 8.48
C GLU A 162 5.43 -3.85 8.40
N ALA A 163 5.38 -3.17 9.55
CA ALA A 163 5.17 -1.74 9.62
C ALA A 163 6.50 -0.97 9.63
N PRO A 164 6.56 0.25 9.06
CA PRO A 164 7.75 1.09 9.07
C PRO A 164 7.94 1.75 10.44
N VAL A 165 8.69 1.10 11.32
CA VAL A 165 8.91 1.57 12.70
C VAL A 165 10.18 2.40 12.87
N LEU A 166 11.07 2.40 11.87
CA LEU A 166 12.34 3.13 11.90
C LEU A 166 12.25 4.40 11.05
N ARG A 167 12.58 5.54 11.67
CA ARG A 167 12.74 6.80 10.95
C ARG A 167 14.11 6.83 10.23
N ALA A 168 14.20 6.00 9.21
CA ALA A 168 15.39 5.81 8.39
C ALA A 168 15.00 5.55 6.95
N TYR A 169 15.97 5.60 6.06
CA TYR A 169 15.83 5.13 4.68
C TYR A 169 16.81 3.99 4.40
N SER A 170 16.44 3.11 3.51
CA SER A 170 17.32 2.03 3.11
C SER A 170 16.89 1.40 1.80
N ALA A 171 17.83 0.88 1.03
CA ALA A 171 17.55 0.06 -0.14
C ALA A 171 16.94 -1.28 0.30
N ARG A 172 15.81 -1.65 -0.32
CA ARG A 172 15.14 -2.95 -0.17
C ARG A 172 14.72 -3.33 1.27
N ASN A 173 14.70 -2.39 2.21
CA ASN A 173 14.36 -2.66 3.61
C ASN A 173 12.94 -2.18 3.93
N ARG A 174 12.07 -3.09 4.39
CA ARG A 174 10.67 -2.81 4.72
C ARG A 174 10.47 -2.12 6.08
N SER A 175 11.48 -2.14 6.96
CA SER A 175 11.38 -1.55 8.30
C SER A 175 11.65 -0.04 8.33
N GLY A 176 12.27 0.51 7.28
CA GLY A 176 12.48 1.95 7.14
C GLY A 176 11.24 2.68 6.66
N CYS A 177 11.04 3.93 7.12
CA CYS A 177 9.92 4.73 6.65
C CYS A 177 10.04 5.18 5.19
N VAL A 178 11.27 5.20 4.65
CA VAL A 178 11.53 5.39 3.23
C VAL A 178 12.29 4.18 2.70
N ARG A 179 11.66 3.47 1.78
CA ARG A 179 12.25 2.33 1.08
C ARG A 179 12.60 2.71 -0.35
N ILE A 180 13.88 2.52 -0.73
CA ILE A 180 14.32 2.67 -2.10
C ILE A 180 14.14 1.32 -2.80
N PRO A 181 13.20 1.18 -3.75
CA PRO A 181 12.99 -0.07 -4.47
C PRO A 181 14.14 -0.32 -5.43
N TRP A 182 14.35 -1.59 -5.76
CA TRP A 182 15.12 -1.94 -6.94
C TRP A 182 14.27 -1.72 -8.19
N THR A 183 14.88 -1.17 -9.24
CA THR A 183 14.24 -0.95 -10.54
C THR A 183 15.19 -1.36 -11.64
N GLU A 184 14.69 -1.95 -12.71
CA GLU A 184 15.48 -2.28 -13.92
C GLU A 184 15.76 -1.04 -14.77
N SER A 185 14.91 -0.04 -14.67
CA SER A 185 15.04 1.24 -15.37
C SER A 185 15.51 2.35 -14.42
N PRO A 186 16.00 3.47 -14.93
CA PRO A 186 16.35 4.64 -14.11
C PRO A 186 15.22 5.09 -13.18
N LYS A 187 15.58 5.52 -11.99
CA LYS A 187 14.65 5.94 -10.93
C LYS A 187 14.09 7.34 -11.14
#